data_75dc956a0101e4e67ab2293223aabbdc
#
_entry.id   75dc956a0101e4e67ab2293223aabbdc
#
_cell.length_a   1.000
_cell.length_b   1.000
_cell.length_c   1.000
_cell.angle_alpha   90.00
_cell.angle_beta   90.00
_cell.angle_gamma   90.00
#
_symmetry.space_group_name_H-M   'P 1'
#
loop_
_entity.id
_entity.type
_entity.pdbx_description
1 polymer ?
#
loop_
_entity_poly.entity_id
_entity_poly.type
_entity_poly.pdbx_seq_one_letter_code
_entity_poly.pdbx_strand_id
1 'polypeptide(L)'
;MSFARTLFIVLPMVGVALAVLIFVADRIHRRPIAGAALVMGAIGFVPVWVMIPFEPNVPPATLACFLVVLSLLPGFSWRLTSGDFMVATAWCLVGLSVAAGSPLNYVLSDVVFGALPAYLAGRLLVERLGLRRVAEVLAIVWIVVAVLALFEAVTTINPFSYIAIENNLYEEWAPPLARGSFTRVEGAFGHPIALGVCLAAGIPLILAARWRPGYRIAAGALVLGATIPTFSRSAIACAVIAVILSLMQVHINIPALWRMSFLMVLVGVGSVLLPYVLGVFDSAGREQEDSAGYRGDILVLVRQLKPLGLSSSYQKVGDSVAWGGYSSIDNHLLLTALRFGWIPVVLVMVGLLVYAARAVVQRSNPAQIALLSLIPAYGTVAFITQIGTVVWLIAGMAASAQVSVLLESRNKTTGGGVGVVAGSDGVGGVRGVRGTVRGGRLAHESAPLRIA
;
A
#
# COMPACT_ATOMS: atom_id res chain seq x y z
N MET A 1 46.22 -2.90 2.38
CA MET A 1 45.87 -3.25 3.78
C MET A 1 45.95 -4.76 3.93
N SER A 2 46.54 -5.31 5.03
CA SER A 2 46.63 -6.76 5.19
C SER A 2 45.24 -7.36 5.49
N PHE A 3 44.94 -8.53 4.94
CA PHE A 3 43.70 -9.31 5.15
C PHE A 3 43.27 -9.37 6.63
N ALA A 4 44.24 -9.51 7.56
CA ALA A 4 43.99 -9.52 8.99
C ALA A 4 43.45 -8.18 9.53
N ARG A 5 43.88 -7.01 9.04
CA ARG A 5 43.38 -5.71 9.45
C ARG A 5 41.92 -5.49 8.95
N THR A 6 41.63 -5.92 7.72
CA THR A 6 40.28 -5.84 7.18
C THR A 6 39.33 -6.72 7.98
N LEU A 7 39.73 -7.95 8.32
CA LEU A 7 38.91 -8.87 9.11
C LEU A 7 38.64 -8.32 10.53
N PHE A 8 39.64 -7.67 11.14
CA PHE A 8 39.54 -7.13 12.51
C PHE A 8 38.57 -5.93 12.60
N ILE A 9 38.38 -5.21 11.52
CA ILE A 9 37.38 -4.10 11.45
C ILE A 9 36.03 -4.59 11.02
N VAL A 10 35.95 -5.46 10.00
CA VAL A 10 34.69 -5.92 9.42
C VAL A 10 33.90 -6.84 10.39
N LEU A 11 34.60 -7.72 11.12
CA LEU A 11 33.95 -8.69 12.01
C LEU A 11 33.13 -8.01 13.15
N PRO A 12 33.67 -7.02 13.88
CA PRO A 12 32.88 -6.26 14.87
C PRO A 12 31.74 -5.48 14.26
N MET A 13 31.93 -4.86 13.08
CA MET A 13 30.86 -4.13 12.40
C MET A 13 29.69 -5.06 12.01
N VAL A 14 29.98 -6.24 11.47
CA VAL A 14 28.99 -7.27 11.17
C VAL A 14 28.30 -7.75 12.46
N GLY A 15 29.06 -7.95 13.54
CA GLY A 15 28.52 -8.33 14.84
C GLY A 15 27.53 -7.29 15.40
N VAL A 16 27.89 -6.01 15.34
CA VAL A 16 27.01 -4.91 15.76
C VAL A 16 25.77 -4.82 14.86
N ALA A 17 25.93 -4.90 13.55
CA ALA A 17 24.79 -4.88 12.61
C ALA A 17 23.82 -6.04 12.89
N LEU A 18 24.34 -7.25 13.11
CA LEU A 18 23.54 -8.42 13.44
C LEU A 18 22.82 -8.25 14.78
N ALA A 19 23.49 -7.72 15.80
CA ALA A 19 22.89 -7.45 17.11
C ALA A 19 21.77 -6.41 17.00
N VAL A 20 21.95 -5.35 16.21
CA VAL A 20 20.88 -4.36 15.93
C VAL A 20 19.72 -5.00 15.21
N LEU A 21 19.96 -5.82 14.18
CA LEU A 21 18.90 -6.53 13.47
C LEU A 21 18.11 -7.47 14.39
N ILE A 22 18.79 -8.24 15.24
CA ILE A 22 18.15 -9.13 16.21
C ILE A 22 17.31 -8.30 17.22
N PHE A 23 17.87 -7.20 17.73
CA PHE A 23 17.15 -6.31 18.65
C PHE A 23 15.88 -5.73 18.01
N VAL A 24 15.97 -5.23 16.77
CA VAL A 24 14.83 -4.68 16.03
C VAL A 24 13.82 -5.79 15.74
N ALA A 25 14.25 -6.98 15.35
CA ALA A 25 13.38 -8.13 15.11
C ALA A 25 12.63 -8.54 16.38
N ASP A 26 13.30 -8.65 17.52
CA ASP A 26 12.67 -8.92 18.83
C ASP A 26 11.67 -7.81 19.21
N ARG A 27 12.04 -6.54 18.95
CA ARG A 27 11.13 -5.42 19.21
C ARG A 27 9.87 -5.49 18.36
N ILE A 28 9.99 -5.83 17.07
CA ILE A 28 8.85 -6.03 16.16
C ILE A 28 8.01 -7.23 16.61
N HIS A 29 8.65 -8.35 16.98
CA HIS A 29 7.94 -9.54 17.46
C HIS A 29 7.07 -9.23 18.69
N ARG A 30 7.61 -8.50 19.67
CA ARG A 30 6.90 -8.10 20.88
C ARG A 30 5.89 -6.98 20.65
N ARG A 31 6.15 -6.07 19.71
CA ARG A 31 5.32 -4.91 19.40
C ARG A 31 5.14 -4.76 17.87
N PRO A 32 4.22 -5.49 17.26
CA PRO A 32 4.03 -5.49 15.80
C PRO A 32 3.76 -4.10 15.21
N ILE A 33 3.26 -3.14 16.03
CA ILE A 33 3.08 -1.75 15.60
C ILE A 33 4.41 -1.08 15.20
N ALA A 34 5.53 -1.48 15.83
CA ALA A 34 6.86 -0.99 15.43
C ALA A 34 7.23 -1.48 14.01
N GLY A 35 6.82 -2.71 13.66
CA GLY A 35 6.99 -3.22 12.30
C GLY A 35 6.17 -2.45 11.27
N ALA A 36 4.92 -2.10 11.60
CA ALA A 36 4.09 -1.25 10.73
C ALA A 36 4.73 0.13 10.55
N ALA A 37 5.20 0.76 11.64
CA ALA A 37 5.88 2.06 11.58
C ALA A 37 7.19 2.00 10.79
N LEU A 38 7.96 0.92 10.91
CA LEU A 38 9.21 0.72 10.17
C LEU A 38 8.95 0.64 8.66
N VAL A 39 8.00 -0.21 8.23
CA VAL A 39 7.69 -0.36 6.79
C VAL A 39 7.12 0.94 6.21
N MET A 40 6.13 1.54 6.87
CA MET A 40 5.53 2.79 6.39
C MET A 40 6.52 3.95 6.42
N GLY A 41 7.36 4.03 7.46
CA GLY A 41 8.41 5.02 7.57
C GLY A 41 9.50 4.85 6.51
N ALA A 42 9.92 3.62 6.22
CA ALA A 42 10.86 3.34 5.15
C ALA A 42 10.31 3.76 3.78
N ILE A 43 9.02 3.49 3.50
CA ILE A 43 8.37 3.92 2.27
C ILE A 43 8.27 5.45 2.18
N GLY A 44 7.89 6.12 3.27
CA GLY A 44 7.57 7.55 3.25
C GLY A 44 8.75 8.49 3.42
N PHE A 45 9.84 8.04 4.06
CA PHE A 45 10.93 8.93 4.48
C PHE A 45 12.33 8.48 4.07
N VAL A 46 12.51 7.27 3.55
CA VAL A 46 13.81 6.86 3.03
C VAL A 46 13.80 7.03 1.52
N PRO A 47 14.68 7.91 0.97
CA PRO A 47 14.71 8.17 -0.46
C PRO A 47 14.97 6.89 -1.27
N VAL A 48 14.35 6.81 -2.43
CA VAL A 48 14.44 5.65 -3.32
C VAL A 48 15.88 5.34 -3.75
N TRP A 49 16.73 6.35 -3.86
CA TRP A 49 18.13 6.19 -4.24
C TRP A 49 19.03 5.66 -3.12
N VAL A 50 18.52 5.59 -1.87
CA VAL A 50 19.22 4.93 -0.76
C VAL A 50 18.98 3.42 -0.88
N MET A 51 19.46 2.82 -1.95
CA MET A 51 19.35 1.37 -2.16
C MET A 51 20.66 0.66 -1.79
N ILE A 52 20.54 -0.58 -1.33
CA ILE A 52 21.73 -1.44 -1.23
C ILE A 52 22.08 -1.88 -2.65
N PRO A 53 23.32 -1.62 -3.10
CA PRO A 53 23.79 -2.02 -4.42
C PRO A 53 23.99 -3.54 -4.46
N PHE A 54 22.91 -4.24 -4.70
CA PHE A 54 22.86 -5.68 -4.90
C PHE A 54 22.06 -5.94 -6.17
N GLU A 55 22.48 -6.83 -7.02
CA GLU A 55 21.71 -7.15 -8.22
C GLU A 55 20.67 -8.27 -7.94
N PRO A 56 19.37 -7.94 -7.96
CA PRO A 56 18.73 -6.65 -8.24
C PRO A 56 18.83 -5.67 -7.06
N ASN A 57 18.85 -4.35 -7.35
CA ASN A 57 18.83 -3.30 -6.33
C ASN A 57 17.69 -3.49 -5.34
N VAL A 58 18.00 -3.51 -4.03
CA VAL A 58 17.02 -3.76 -2.97
C VAL A 58 16.67 -2.46 -2.27
N PRO A 59 15.43 -1.94 -2.41
CA PRO A 59 14.97 -0.75 -1.72
C PRO A 59 14.91 -0.93 -0.20
N PRO A 60 15.14 0.12 0.60
CA PRO A 60 15.01 0.08 2.06
C PRO A 60 13.63 -0.39 2.54
N ALA A 61 12.58 -0.04 1.82
CA ALA A 61 11.23 -0.51 2.11
C ALA A 61 11.09 -2.03 1.99
N THR A 62 11.75 -2.65 1.01
CA THR A 62 11.81 -4.11 0.87
C THR A 62 12.53 -4.77 2.04
N LEU A 63 13.66 -4.19 2.49
CA LEU A 63 14.39 -4.70 3.66
C LEU A 63 13.54 -4.60 4.94
N ALA A 64 12.82 -3.50 5.11
CA ALA A 64 11.88 -3.34 6.21
C ALA A 64 10.77 -4.41 6.15
N CYS A 65 10.24 -4.72 4.96
CA CYS A 65 9.28 -5.79 4.76
C CYS A 65 9.86 -7.16 5.11
N PHE A 66 11.07 -7.48 4.66
CA PHE A 66 11.75 -8.74 5.03
C PHE A 66 11.94 -8.86 6.53
N LEU A 67 12.39 -7.80 7.21
CA LEU A 67 12.58 -7.81 8.66
C LEU A 67 11.26 -8.04 9.40
N VAL A 68 10.17 -7.42 8.95
CA VAL A 68 8.83 -7.65 9.50
C VAL A 68 8.39 -9.09 9.27
N VAL A 69 8.59 -9.63 8.07
CA VAL A 69 8.24 -11.02 7.76
C VAL A 69 9.00 -11.98 8.67
N LEU A 70 10.32 -11.87 8.75
CA LEU A 70 11.15 -12.72 9.60
C LEU A 70 10.75 -12.62 11.08
N SER A 71 10.40 -11.43 11.54
CA SER A 71 10.01 -11.19 12.94
C SER A 71 8.62 -11.73 13.30
N LEU A 72 7.65 -11.69 12.38
CA LEU A 72 6.26 -12.02 12.65
C LEU A 72 5.82 -13.38 12.11
N LEU A 73 6.62 -14.01 11.24
CA LEU A 73 6.33 -15.34 10.67
C LEU A 73 6.15 -16.43 11.75
N PRO A 74 6.93 -16.45 12.86
CA PRO A 74 6.68 -17.38 13.94
C PRO A 74 5.29 -17.18 14.55
N GLY A 75 4.49 -18.28 14.58
CA GLY A 75 3.10 -18.26 15.08
C GLY A 75 2.07 -17.67 14.11
N PHE A 76 2.39 -17.61 12.81
CA PHE A 76 1.42 -17.30 11.77
C PHE A 76 0.41 -18.43 11.57
N SER A 77 -0.88 -18.10 11.46
CA SER A 77 -1.94 -19.12 11.46
C SER A 77 -2.18 -19.80 10.11
N TRP A 78 -1.54 -19.37 9.04
CA TRP A 78 -1.67 -19.87 7.65
C TRP A 78 -3.12 -20.05 7.16
N ARG A 79 -4.04 -19.22 7.64
CA ARG A 79 -5.42 -19.23 7.15
C ARG A 79 -5.49 -18.54 5.79
N LEU A 80 -5.40 -19.35 4.73
CA LEU A 80 -5.38 -18.88 3.36
C LEU A 80 -6.76 -18.41 2.92
N THR A 81 -6.79 -17.35 2.13
CA THR A 81 -7.98 -16.79 1.51
C THR A 81 -7.96 -17.05 0.00
N SER A 82 -9.09 -16.81 -0.67
CA SER A 82 -9.13 -16.84 -2.14
C SER A 82 -8.15 -15.87 -2.77
N GLY A 83 -7.89 -14.72 -2.12
CA GLY A 83 -6.88 -13.76 -2.53
C GLY A 83 -5.45 -14.33 -2.47
N ASP A 84 -5.13 -15.07 -1.39
CA ASP A 84 -3.81 -15.73 -1.26
C ASP A 84 -3.60 -16.77 -2.38
N PHE A 85 -4.62 -17.58 -2.68
CA PHE A 85 -4.55 -18.57 -3.77
C PHE A 85 -4.35 -17.89 -5.13
N MET A 86 -5.06 -16.80 -5.40
CA MET A 86 -4.94 -16.05 -6.63
C MET A 86 -3.53 -15.46 -6.81
N VAL A 87 -3.00 -14.84 -5.74
CA VAL A 87 -1.64 -14.28 -5.74
C VAL A 87 -0.60 -15.36 -5.89
N ALA A 88 -0.71 -16.48 -5.15
CA ALA A 88 0.19 -17.61 -5.29
C ALA A 88 0.16 -18.21 -6.71
N THR A 89 -1.04 -18.35 -7.30
CA THR A 89 -1.18 -18.83 -8.69
C THR A 89 -0.51 -17.86 -9.68
N ALA A 90 -0.71 -16.54 -9.50
CA ALA A 90 -0.05 -15.55 -10.36
C ALA A 90 1.48 -15.65 -10.27
N TRP A 91 2.05 -15.79 -9.06
CA TRP A 91 3.50 -15.93 -8.87
C TRP A 91 4.02 -17.28 -9.39
N CYS A 92 3.27 -18.36 -9.26
CA CYS A 92 3.62 -19.64 -9.88
C CYS A 92 3.69 -19.52 -11.43
N LEU A 93 2.71 -18.82 -12.04
CA LEU A 93 2.73 -18.57 -13.48
C LEU A 93 3.91 -17.69 -13.90
N VAL A 94 4.23 -16.64 -13.08
CA VAL A 94 5.43 -15.82 -13.30
C VAL A 94 6.70 -16.66 -13.17
N GLY A 95 6.79 -17.57 -12.20
CA GLY A 95 7.91 -18.53 -12.08
C GLY A 95 8.02 -19.45 -13.28
N LEU A 96 6.88 -19.99 -13.75
CA LEU A 96 6.83 -20.86 -14.94
C LEU A 96 7.20 -20.11 -16.24
N SER A 97 7.03 -18.78 -16.28
CA SER A 97 7.42 -17.98 -17.43
C SER A 97 8.92 -18.05 -17.74
N VAL A 98 9.76 -18.37 -16.73
CA VAL A 98 11.20 -18.59 -16.93
C VAL A 98 11.46 -19.76 -17.87
N ALA A 99 10.70 -20.86 -17.74
CA ALA A 99 10.78 -21.99 -18.65
C ALA A 99 10.30 -21.62 -20.08
N ALA A 100 9.49 -20.55 -20.19
CA ALA A 100 9.02 -19.99 -21.46
C ALA A 100 9.89 -18.81 -21.95
N GLY A 101 11.11 -18.65 -21.43
CA GLY A 101 12.12 -17.71 -21.91
C GLY A 101 12.17 -16.36 -21.20
N SER A 102 11.43 -16.14 -20.09
CA SER A 102 11.59 -14.92 -19.28
C SER A 102 12.91 -14.96 -18.52
N PRO A 103 13.68 -13.86 -18.48
CA PRO A 103 14.90 -13.78 -17.68
C PRO A 103 14.60 -13.95 -16.18
N LEU A 104 15.38 -14.79 -15.50
CA LEU A 104 15.22 -15.06 -14.07
C LEU A 104 15.35 -13.81 -13.20
N ASN A 105 16.20 -12.85 -13.60
CA ASN A 105 16.38 -11.59 -12.88
C ASN A 105 15.07 -10.79 -12.78
N TYR A 106 14.14 -10.84 -13.74
CA TYR A 106 12.82 -10.21 -13.63
C TYR A 106 11.96 -10.88 -12.55
N VAL A 107 12.01 -12.22 -12.45
CA VAL A 107 11.29 -12.93 -11.37
C VAL A 107 11.88 -12.58 -10.01
N LEU A 108 13.20 -12.50 -9.90
CA LEU A 108 13.89 -12.12 -8.68
C LEU A 108 13.53 -10.67 -8.28
N SER A 109 13.63 -9.70 -9.21
CA SER A 109 13.35 -8.30 -8.91
C SER A 109 11.86 -8.05 -8.59
N ASP A 110 10.96 -8.54 -9.45
CA ASP A 110 9.56 -8.14 -9.40
C ASP A 110 8.77 -8.98 -8.36
N VAL A 111 9.13 -10.26 -8.16
CA VAL A 111 8.42 -11.13 -7.23
C VAL A 111 9.19 -11.33 -5.93
N VAL A 112 10.42 -11.86 -5.98
CA VAL A 112 11.14 -12.29 -4.77
C VAL A 112 11.55 -11.10 -3.90
N PHE A 113 12.09 -10.04 -4.50
CA PHE A 113 12.52 -8.83 -3.79
C PHE A 113 11.46 -7.70 -3.81
N GLY A 114 10.52 -7.70 -4.77
CA GLY A 114 9.46 -6.70 -4.87
C GLY A 114 8.18 -7.11 -4.15
N ALA A 115 7.45 -8.04 -4.75
CA ALA A 115 6.08 -8.36 -4.38
C ALA A 115 5.95 -9.21 -3.10
N LEU A 116 6.72 -10.28 -2.99
CA LEU A 116 6.58 -11.30 -1.94
C LEU A 116 6.79 -10.72 -0.52
N PRO A 117 7.90 -10.00 -0.22
CA PRO A 117 8.11 -9.48 1.12
C PRO A 117 7.06 -8.43 1.50
N ALA A 118 6.64 -7.57 0.58
CA ALA A 118 5.63 -6.56 0.82
C ALA A 118 4.25 -7.20 1.07
N TYR A 119 3.85 -8.18 0.26
CA TYR A 119 2.60 -8.90 0.44
C TYR A 119 2.55 -9.62 1.79
N LEU A 120 3.59 -10.37 2.12
CA LEU A 120 3.67 -11.09 3.40
C LEU A 120 3.71 -10.12 4.60
N ALA A 121 4.44 -9.02 4.52
CA ALA A 121 4.45 -8.00 5.56
C ALA A 121 3.04 -7.43 5.80
N GLY A 122 2.32 -7.03 4.73
CA GLY A 122 0.94 -6.57 4.82
C GLY A 122 0.00 -7.61 5.44
N ARG A 123 0.17 -8.87 5.04
CA ARG A 123 -0.58 -10.01 5.53
C ARG A 123 -0.40 -10.22 7.04
N LEU A 124 0.86 -10.28 7.49
CA LEU A 124 1.25 -10.51 8.88
C LEU A 124 0.89 -9.33 9.79
N LEU A 125 1.12 -8.11 9.35
CA LEU A 125 0.78 -6.92 10.12
C LEU A 125 -0.72 -6.84 10.41
N VAL A 126 -1.56 -7.09 9.42
CA VAL A 126 -3.02 -7.08 9.62
C VAL A 126 -3.49 -8.24 10.48
N GLU A 127 -2.89 -9.42 10.38
CA GLU A 127 -3.23 -10.54 11.25
C GLU A 127 -2.92 -10.24 12.72
N ARG A 128 -1.78 -9.58 12.98
CA ARG A 128 -1.33 -9.27 14.36
C ARG A 128 -2.02 -8.04 14.97
N LEU A 129 -2.32 -7.04 14.18
CA LEU A 129 -2.80 -5.72 14.65
C LEU A 129 -4.27 -5.46 14.30
N GLY A 130 -4.79 -6.12 13.27
CA GLY A 130 -6.02 -5.76 12.60
C GLY A 130 -5.85 -4.59 11.64
N LEU A 131 -6.65 -4.59 10.56
CA LEU A 131 -6.56 -3.61 9.47
C LEU A 131 -6.63 -2.16 9.96
N ARG A 132 -7.52 -1.85 10.91
CA ARG A 132 -7.74 -0.48 11.38
C ARG A 132 -6.52 0.11 12.10
N ARG A 133 -5.77 -0.69 12.89
CA ARG A 133 -4.54 -0.20 13.55
C ARG A 133 -3.40 0.01 12.55
N VAL A 134 -3.26 -0.88 11.57
CA VAL A 134 -2.28 -0.69 10.49
C VAL A 134 -2.63 0.56 9.69
N ALA A 135 -3.92 0.80 9.41
CA ALA A 135 -4.41 2.01 8.75
C ALA A 135 -4.12 3.30 9.55
N GLU A 136 -4.17 3.26 10.90
CA GLU A 136 -3.81 4.40 11.75
C GLU A 136 -2.33 4.76 11.62
N VAL A 137 -1.43 3.76 11.61
CA VAL A 137 0.00 3.98 11.42
C VAL A 137 0.27 4.58 10.04
N LEU A 138 -0.34 4.00 9.00
CA LEU A 138 -0.24 4.52 7.63
C LEU A 138 -0.76 5.97 7.58
N ALA A 139 -1.90 6.26 8.19
CA ALA A 139 -2.48 7.60 8.19
C ALA A 139 -1.55 8.64 8.81
N ILE A 140 -0.89 8.33 9.92
CA ILE A 140 0.07 9.23 10.57
C ILE A 140 1.25 9.51 9.63
N VAL A 141 1.84 8.47 9.05
CA VAL A 141 2.97 8.62 8.12
C VAL A 141 2.55 9.41 6.88
N TRP A 142 1.38 9.09 6.28
CA TRP A 142 0.89 9.78 5.08
C TRP A 142 0.53 11.24 5.32
N ILE A 143 0.06 11.59 6.53
CA ILE A 143 -0.13 13.00 6.93
C ILE A 143 1.20 13.74 6.90
N VAL A 144 2.25 13.15 7.48
CA VAL A 144 3.59 13.78 7.49
C VAL A 144 4.14 13.89 6.07
N VAL A 145 4.02 12.83 5.26
CA VAL A 145 4.41 12.86 3.84
C VAL A 145 3.65 13.94 3.08
N ALA A 146 2.33 14.07 3.30
CA ALA A 146 1.51 15.09 2.66
C ALA A 146 1.92 16.53 3.07
N VAL A 147 2.25 16.74 4.36
CA VAL A 147 2.76 18.04 4.84
C VAL A 147 4.10 18.38 4.19
N LEU A 148 5.03 17.41 4.12
CA LEU A 148 6.32 17.61 3.45
C LEU A 148 6.15 17.86 1.95
N ALA A 149 5.21 17.16 1.29
CA ALA A 149 4.88 17.38 -0.11
C ALA A 149 4.33 18.80 -0.36
N LEU A 150 3.44 19.29 0.51
CA LEU A 150 2.93 20.66 0.41
C LEU A 150 4.00 21.70 0.73
N PHE A 151 4.90 21.41 1.67
CA PHE A 151 6.07 22.26 1.93
C PHE A 151 6.96 22.35 0.68
N GLU A 152 7.29 21.22 0.05
CA GLU A 152 8.03 21.18 -1.23
C GLU A 152 7.32 21.97 -2.34
N ALA A 153 5.98 21.86 -2.42
CA ALA A 153 5.18 22.61 -3.40
C ALA A 153 5.30 24.13 -3.25
N VAL A 154 5.37 24.63 -2.01
CA VAL A 154 5.43 26.07 -1.71
C VAL A 154 6.86 26.62 -1.81
N THR A 155 7.83 25.84 -1.33
CA THR A 155 9.23 26.30 -1.22
C THR A 155 10.09 25.87 -2.40
N THR A 156 9.63 24.91 -3.22
CA THR A 156 10.42 24.23 -4.27
C THR A 156 11.65 23.50 -3.73
N ILE A 157 11.73 23.29 -2.42
CA ILE A 157 12.84 22.61 -1.75
C ILE A 157 12.39 21.19 -1.38
N ASN A 158 13.01 20.19 -1.99
CA ASN A 158 12.87 18.81 -1.56
C ASN A 158 13.92 18.47 -0.47
N PRO A 159 13.51 18.28 0.80
CA PRO A 159 14.46 18.00 1.88
C PRO A 159 15.26 16.71 1.67
N PHE A 160 14.71 15.77 0.93
CA PHE A 160 15.33 14.46 0.69
C PHE A 160 16.47 14.54 -0.32
N SER A 161 16.47 15.47 -1.26
CA SER A 161 17.54 15.65 -2.26
C SER A 161 18.90 15.99 -1.63
N TYR A 162 18.92 16.48 -0.38
CA TYR A 162 20.15 16.71 0.38
C TYR A 162 20.77 15.44 0.94
N ILE A 163 20.09 14.30 0.89
CA ILE A 163 20.65 12.99 1.25
C ILE A 163 21.38 12.46 0.01
N ALA A 164 22.54 13.06 -0.26
CA ALA A 164 23.35 12.70 -1.41
C ALA A 164 24.11 11.39 -1.14
N ILE A 165 24.03 10.47 -2.09
CA ILE A 165 24.81 9.22 -2.12
C ILE A 165 25.42 9.14 -3.52
N GLU A 166 26.72 8.89 -3.59
CA GLU A 166 27.44 8.73 -4.86
C GLU A 166 27.03 7.41 -5.53
N ASN A 167 25.87 7.41 -6.23
CA ASN A 167 25.43 6.29 -7.04
C ASN A 167 24.57 6.78 -8.23
N ASN A 168 24.47 5.95 -9.26
CA ASN A 168 23.70 6.27 -10.48
C ASN A 168 22.21 6.52 -10.17
N LEU A 169 21.68 5.92 -9.10
CA LEU A 169 20.26 6.08 -8.71
C LEU A 169 20.01 7.47 -8.14
N TYR A 170 20.99 8.09 -7.45
CA TYR A 170 20.89 9.47 -7.01
C TYR A 170 20.85 10.42 -8.19
N GLU A 171 21.69 10.18 -9.19
CA GLU A 171 21.71 11.00 -10.42
C GLU A 171 20.42 10.87 -11.22
N GLU A 172 19.79 9.70 -11.18
CA GLU A 172 18.53 9.42 -11.89
C GLU A 172 17.29 9.96 -11.17
N TRP A 173 17.22 9.83 -9.83
CA TRP A 173 15.98 10.04 -9.06
C TRP A 173 15.99 11.24 -8.11
N ALA A 174 17.12 11.90 -7.88
CA ALA A 174 17.19 13.06 -6.99
C ALA A 174 16.97 14.42 -7.68
N PRO A 175 17.26 14.58 -9.00
CA PRO A 175 17.01 15.85 -9.69
C PRO A 175 15.51 16.14 -9.78
N PRO A 176 15.08 17.39 -9.44
CA PRO A 176 13.67 17.75 -9.47
C PRO A 176 13.11 17.71 -10.89
N LEU A 177 11.95 17.08 -11.04
CA LEU A 177 11.23 17.04 -12.32
C LEU A 177 10.32 18.23 -12.45
N ALA A 178 10.31 18.87 -13.63
CA ALA A 178 9.43 19.98 -13.97
C ALA A 178 8.30 19.54 -14.92
N ARG A 179 7.21 20.31 -14.95
CA ARG A 179 6.18 20.27 -15.99
C ARG A 179 5.84 21.68 -16.41
N GLY A 180 6.17 22.04 -17.64
CA GLY A 180 6.15 23.43 -18.06
C GLY A 180 7.05 24.30 -17.16
N SER A 181 6.49 25.36 -16.56
CA SER A 181 7.20 26.24 -15.62
C SER A 181 7.15 25.79 -14.15
N PHE A 182 6.50 24.67 -13.84
CA PHE A 182 6.26 24.25 -12.46
C PHE A 182 7.15 23.06 -12.08
N THR A 183 7.82 23.17 -10.93
CA THR A 183 8.51 22.06 -10.30
C THR A 183 7.46 21.12 -9.68
N ARG A 184 7.58 19.84 -9.98
CA ARG A 184 6.68 18.80 -9.46
C ARG A 184 7.20 18.26 -8.15
N VAL A 185 6.27 17.99 -7.21
CA VAL A 185 6.60 17.44 -5.91
C VAL A 185 6.83 15.94 -6.00
N GLU A 186 7.89 15.44 -5.39
CA GLU A 186 8.30 14.03 -5.45
C GLU A 186 8.71 13.44 -4.09
N GLY A 187 9.09 14.28 -3.12
CA GLY A 187 9.47 13.84 -1.77
C GLY A 187 10.57 12.77 -1.75
N ALA A 188 10.47 11.80 -0.84
CA ALA A 188 11.37 10.65 -0.77
C ALA A 188 11.14 9.62 -1.89
N PHE A 189 10.10 9.77 -2.70
CA PHE A 189 9.74 8.82 -3.75
C PHE A 189 10.58 8.98 -5.02
N GLY A 190 11.28 10.10 -5.18
CA GLY A 190 12.13 10.40 -6.33
C GLY A 190 11.38 10.51 -7.65
N HIS A 191 10.04 10.46 -7.62
CA HIS A 191 9.22 10.63 -8.81
C HIS A 191 7.80 11.10 -8.45
N PRO A 192 7.27 12.18 -9.08
CA PRO A 192 5.97 12.74 -8.74
C PRO A 192 4.80 11.77 -8.90
N ILE A 193 4.83 10.93 -9.92
CA ILE A 193 3.78 9.91 -10.14
C ILE A 193 3.78 8.91 -8.99
N ALA A 194 4.96 8.49 -8.53
CA ALA A 194 5.08 7.52 -7.44
C ALA A 194 4.52 8.09 -6.13
N LEU A 195 4.91 9.31 -5.76
CA LEU A 195 4.35 9.99 -4.59
C LEU A 195 2.83 10.09 -4.67
N GLY A 196 2.30 10.61 -5.79
CA GLY A 196 0.88 10.85 -5.94
C GLY A 196 0.04 9.56 -5.93
N VAL A 197 0.49 8.49 -6.59
CA VAL A 197 -0.18 7.19 -6.61
C VAL A 197 -0.17 6.54 -5.22
N CYS A 198 0.96 6.61 -4.50
CA CYS A 198 1.06 6.09 -3.14
C CYS A 198 0.18 6.88 -2.15
N LEU A 199 0.12 8.22 -2.27
CA LEU A 199 -0.81 9.04 -1.49
C LEU A 199 -2.26 8.65 -1.77
N ALA A 200 -2.65 8.52 -3.03
CA ALA A 200 -3.98 8.10 -3.43
C ALA A 200 -4.38 6.73 -2.84
N ALA A 201 -3.47 5.75 -2.87
CA ALA A 201 -3.68 4.43 -2.29
C ALA A 201 -3.93 4.46 -0.77
N GLY A 202 -3.39 5.47 -0.08
CA GLY A 202 -3.58 5.65 1.36
C GLY A 202 -4.96 6.18 1.76
N ILE A 203 -5.66 6.91 0.90
CA ILE A 203 -6.93 7.60 1.22
C ILE A 203 -7.99 6.64 1.79
N PRO A 204 -8.31 5.48 1.19
CA PRO A 204 -9.31 4.57 1.73
C PRO A 204 -8.95 4.02 3.12
N LEU A 205 -7.66 3.81 3.38
CA LEU A 205 -7.16 3.35 4.67
C LEU A 205 -7.26 4.44 5.74
N ILE A 206 -6.91 5.69 5.39
CA ILE A 206 -7.05 6.87 6.26
C ILE A 206 -8.53 7.06 6.67
N LEU A 207 -9.44 6.98 5.69
CA LEU A 207 -10.88 7.11 5.95
C LEU A 207 -11.45 5.96 6.80
N ALA A 208 -10.75 4.82 6.89
CA ALA A 208 -11.12 3.67 7.72
C ALA A 208 -10.45 3.64 9.10
N ALA A 209 -9.52 4.54 9.41
CA ALA A 209 -8.84 4.63 10.70
C ALA A 209 -9.83 4.80 11.88
N ARG A 210 -9.43 4.44 13.12
CA ARG A 210 -10.29 4.53 14.33
C ARG A 210 -10.37 5.94 14.92
N TRP A 211 -10.24 6.96 14.07
CA TRP A 211 -10.31 8.35 14.50
C TRP A 211 -11.73 8.90 14.43
N ARG A 212 -11.96 10.05 15.05
CA ARG A 212 -13.21 10.79 14.90
C ARG A 212 -13.41 11.15 13.42
N PRO A 213 -14.66 11.13 12.92
CA PRO A 213 -14.94 11.38 11.49
C PRO A 213 -14.28 12.63 10.92
N GLY A 214 -14.30 13.76 11.70
CA GLY A 214 -13.66 15.01 11.27
C GLY A 214 -12.16 14.89 11.02
N TYR A 215 -11.41 14.18 11.88
CA TYR A 215 -9.97 13.98 11.67
C TYR A 215 -9.69 13.08 10.44
N ARG A 216 -10.52 12.07 10.20
CA ARG A 216 -10.40 11.20 9.02
C ARG A 216 -10.62 11.97 7.72
N ILE A 217 -11.66 12.84 7.71
CA ILE A 217 -11.97 13.71 6.58
C ILE A 217 -10.85 14.72 6.37
N ALA A 218 -10.39 15.39 7.43
CA ALA A 218 -9.30 16.38 7.34
C ALA A 218 -8.00 15.73 6.82
N ALA A 219 -7.63 14.55 7.34
CA ALA A 219 -6.45 13.82 6.88
C ALA A 219 -6.60 13.35 5.42
N GLY A 220 -7.78 12.84 5.04
CA GLY A 220 -8.07 12.46 3.66
C GLY A 220 -8.01 13.65 2.70
N ALA A 221 -8.56 14.81 3.10
CA ALA A 221 -8.49 16.05 2.33
C ALA A 221 -7.05 16.58 2.17
N LEU A 222 -6.26 16.54 3.25
CA LEU A 222 -4.85 16.92 3.22
C LEU A 222 -4.05 16.06 2.24
N VAL A 223 -4.22 14.73 2.32
CA VAL A 223 -3.52 13.78 1.44
C VAL A 223 -3.99 13.94 -0.02
N LEU A 224 -5.29 14.13 -0.25
CA LEU A 224 -5.82 14.45 -1.56
C LEU A 224 -5.21 15.76 -2.11
N GLY A 225 -5.17 16.82 -1.29
CA GLY A 225 -4.56 18.10 -1.65
C GLY A 225 -3.08 17.96 -2.03
N ALA A 226 -2.34 17.13 -1.31
CA ALA A 226 -0.93 16.85 -1.60
C ALA A 226 -0.69 16.07 -2.90
N THR A 227 -1.71 15.41 -3.48
CA THR A 227 -1.58 14.78 -4.81
C THR A 227 -1.60 15.80 -5.95
N ILE A 228 -2.17 16.99 -5.75
CA ILE A 228 -2.32 18.00 -6.81
C ILE A 228 -0.98 18.52 -7.32
N PRO A 229 -0.03 18.98 -6.47
CA PRO A 229 1.25 19.51 -6.91
C PRO A 229 2.20 18.45 -7.50
N THR A 230 1.83 17.18 -7.48
CA THR A 230 2.54 16.16 -8.27
C THR A 230 2.31 16.37 -9.78
N PHE A 231 1.30 17.12 -10.17
CA PHE A 231 0.85 17.32 -11.55
C PHE A 231 0.79 16.02 -12.36
N SER A 232 0.35 14.93 -11.68
CA SER A 232 0.15 13.62 -12.29
C SER A 232 -1.34 13.36 -12.50
N ARG A 233 -1.79 13.36 -13.76
CA ARG A 233 -3.19 13.05 -14.11
C ARG A 233 -3.65 11.70 -13.55
N SER A 234 -2.79 10.68 -13.69
CA SER A 234 -3.09 9.34 -13.17
C SER A 234 -3.22 9.33 -11.65
N ALA A 235 -2.33 10.01 -10.92
CA ALA A 235 -2.38 10.09 -9.46
C ALA A 235 -3.62 10.84 -8.96
N ILE A 236 -3.96 11.98 -9.58
CA ILE A 236 -5.16 12.75 -9.25
C ILE A 236 -6.42 11.92 -9.52
N ALA A 237 -6.49 11.23 -10.67
CA ALA A 237 -7.60 10.34 -10.98
C ALA A 237 -7.74 9.20 -9.95
N CYS A 238 -6.62 8.55 -9.57
CA CYS A 238 -6.61 7.55 -8.51
C CYS A 238 -7.12 8.11 -7.17
N ALA A 239 -6.70 9.32 -6.79
CA ALA A 239 -7.10 9.96 -5.54
C ALA A 239 -8.60 10.30 -5.51
N VAL A 240 -9.14 10.83 -6.62
CA VAL A 240 -10.57 11.11 -6.76
C VAL A 240 -11.38 9.81 -6.67
N ILE A 241 -10.98 8.76 -7.40
CA ILE A 241 -11.63 7.44 -7.34
C ILE A 241 -11.56 6.88 -5.92
N ALA A 242 -10.41 7.01 -5.23
CA ALA A 242 -10.23 6.57 -3.86
C ALA A 242 -11.25 7.23 -2.91
N VAL A 243 -11.45 8.54 -3.02
CA VAL A 243 -12.44 9.28 -2.24
C VAL A 243 -13.85 8.79 -2.55
N ILE A 244 -14.22 8.77 -3.84
CA ILE A 244 -15.60 8.39 -4.27
C ILE A 244 -15.93 6.97 -3.79
N LEU A 245 -15.08 5.99 -4.12
CA LEU A 245 -15.32 4.60 -3.73
C LEU A 245 -15.36 4.44 -2.21
N SER A 246 -14.52 5.17 -1.44
CA SER A 246 -14.54 5.10 0.02
C SER A 246 -15.82 5.67 0.62
N LEU A 247 -16.29 6.82 0.11
CA LEU A 247 -17.51 7.46 0.61
C LEU A 247 -18.78 6.68 0.26
N MET A 248 -18.76 5.90 -0.82
CA MET A 248 -19.85 4.98 -1.18
C MET A 248 -19.95 3.78 -0.22
N GLN A 249 -18.88 3.42 0.52
CA GLN A 249 -18.92 2.28 1.42
C GLN A 249 -19.59 2.60 2.75
N VAL A 250 -20.69 1.89 3.06
CA VAL A 250 -21.46 2.09 4.31
C VAL A 250 -20.64 1.71 5.54
N HIS A 251 -19.83 0.65 5.46
CA HIS A 251 -19.05 0.11 6.60
C HIS A 251 -17.88 0.99 7.07
N ILE A 252 -17.54 2.06 6.34
CA ILE A 252 -16.54 3.05 6.77
C ILE A 252 -17.07 3.90 7.95
N ASN A 253 -18.38 3.84 8.24
CA ASN A 253 -19.00 4.52 9.38
C ASN A 253 -18.66 6.03 9.46
N ILE A 254 -18.76 6.73 8.34
CA ILE A 254 -18.73 8.19 8.27
C ILE A 254 -20.20 8.67 8.21
N PRO A 255 -20.64 9.54 9.14
CA PRO A 255 -21.99 10.10 9.10
C PRO A 255 -22.27 10.82 7.76
N ALA A 256 -23.51 10.78 7.30
CA ALA A 256 -23.90 11.35 6.01
C ALA A 256 -23.53 12.84 5.87
N LEU A 257 -23.71 13.62 6.95
CA LEU A 257 -23.31 15.03 6.98
C LEU A 257 -21.83 15.21 6.61
N TRP A 258 -20.92 14.44 7.22
CA TRP A 258 -19.49 14.52 6.92
C TRP A 258 -19.17 14.05 5.50
N ARG A 259 -19.88 13.07 4.97
CA ARG A 259 -19.73 12.64 3.56
C ARG A 259 -20.12 13.75 2.60
N MET A 260 -21.29 14.36 2.84
CA MET A 260 -21.78 15.48 2.01
C MET A 260 -20.85 16.69 2.11
N SER A 261 -20.40 17.07 3.33
CA SER A 261 -19.45 18.16 3.52
C SER A 261 -18.14 17.91 2.77
N PHE A 262 -17.60 16.69 2.82
CA PHE A 262 -16.38 16.36 2.10
C PHE A 262 -16.58 16.45 0.58
N LEU A 263 -17.68 15.93 0.06
CA LEU A 263 -18.01 16.05 -1.37
C LEU A 263 -18.20 17.52 -1.79
N MET A 264 -18.88 18.32 -0.97
CA MET A 264 -19.04 19.76 -1.25
C MET A 264 -17.69 20.49 -1.30
N VAL A 265 -16.81 20.20 -0.32
CA VAL A 265 -15.44 20.76 -0.31
C VAL A 265 -14.65 20.27 -1.53
N LEU A 266 -14.75 18.98 -1.87
CA LEU A 266 -14.08 18.42 -3.06
C LEU A 266 -14.55 19.12 -4.34
N VAL A 267 -15.86 19.30 -4.52
CA VAL A 267 -16.43 19.98 -5.69
C VAL A 267 -16.05 21.47 -5.68
N GLY A 268 -16.22 22.16 -4.54
CA GLY A 268 -15.92 23.59 -4.44
C GLY A 268 -14.44 23.90 -4.64
N VAL A 269 -13.55 23.21 -3.96
CA VAL A 269 -12.09 23.38 -4.15
C VAL A 269 -11.67 22.89 -5.53
N GLY A 270 -12.24 21.77 -5.98
CA GLY A 270 -11.97 21.23 -7.31
C GLY A 270 -12.35 22.20 -8.42
N SER A 271 -13.49 22.87 -8.34
CA SER A 271 -13.92 23.85 -9.35
C SER A 271 -12.99 25.07 -9.42
N VAL A 272 -12.39 25.47 -8.30
CA VAL A 272 -11.42 26.59 -8.27
C VAL A 272 -10.04 26.15 -8.75
N LEU A 273 -9.58 24.94 -8.36
CA LEU A 273 -8.25 24.47 -8.71
C LEU A 273 -8.17 23.85 -10.11
N LEU A 274 -9.28 23.33 -10.64
CA LEU A 274 -9.31 22.65 -11.93
C LEU A 274 -8.81 23.53 -13.09
N PRO A 275 -9.24 24.80 -13.24
CA PRO A 275 -8.70 25.67 -14.29
C PRO A 275 -7.19 25.89 -14.17
N TYR A 276 -6.69 26.03 -12.92
CA TYR A 276 -5.25 26.18 -12.68
C TYR A 276 -4.49 24.91 -13.08
N VAL A 277 -4.96 23.74 -12.66
CA VAL A 277 -4.35 22.44 -12.99
C VAL A 277 -4.40 22.21 -14.51
N LEU A 278 -5.52 22.52 -15.17
CA LEU A 278 -5.64 22.42 -16.62
C LEU A 278 -4.68 23.38 -17.32
N GLY A 279 -4.54 24.62 -16.83
CA GLY A 279 -3.58 25.60 -17.36
C GLY A 279 -2.12 25.12 -17.27
N VAL A 280 -1.74 24.41 -16.20
CA VAL A 280 -0.40 23.78 -16.10
C VAL A 280 -0.25 22.69 -17.15
N PHE A 281 -1.28 21.88 -17.38
CA PHE A 281 -1.25 20.85 -18.42
C PHE A 281 -1.22 21.47 -19.83
N ASP A 282 -1.97 22.53 -20.07
CA ASP A 282 -1.99 23.21 -21.36
C ASP A 282 -0.64 23.92 -21.64
N SER A 283 0.00 24.50 -20.61
CA SER A 283 1.32 25.10 -20.74
C SER A 283 2.43 24.08 -21.05
N ALA A 284 2.23 22.81 -20.69
CA ALA A 284 3.12 21.72 -21.06
C ALA A 284 2.97 21.29 -22.55
N GLY A 285 1.94 21.76 -23.26
CA GLY A 285 1.75 21.70 -24.71
C GLY A 285 2.17 20.37 -25.35
N ARG A 286 3.22 20.42 -26.19
CA ARG A 286 3.73 19.25 -26.95
C ARG A 286 4.13 18.08 -26.06
N GLU A 287 4.71 18.31 -24.90
CA GLU A 287 5.08 17.24 -23.95
C GLU A 287 3.86 16.40 -23.52
N GLN A 288 2.69 17.03 -23.47
CA GLN A 288 1.43 16.35 -23.17
C GLN A 288 0.92 15.50 -24.33
N GLU A 289 0.97 16.03 -25.55
CA GLU A 289 0.56 15.33 -26.78
C GLU A 289 1.50 14.16 -27.05
N ASP A 290 2.81 14.36 -26.90
CA ASP A 290 3.84 13.34 -27.05
C ASP A 290 3.63 12.21 -26.04
N SER A 291 3.35 12.53 -24.77
CA SER A 291 3.09 11.53 -23.72
C SER A 291 1.79 10.75 -23.92
N ALA A 292 0.75 11.37 -24.51
CA ALA A 292 -0.51 10.68 -24.80
C ALA A 292 -0.37 9.81 -26.07
N GLY A 293 0.28 10.33 -27.12
CA GLY A 293 0.61 9.61 -28.33
C GLY A 293 1.45 8.38 -28.04
N TYR A 294 2.54 8.56 -27.29
CA TYR A 294 3.42 7.47 -26.85
C TYR A 294 2.67 6.31 -26.16
N ARG A 295 1.71 6.63 -25.26
CA ARG A 295 0.90 5.57 -24.62
C ARG A 295 -0.03 4.85 -25.59
N GLY A 296 -0.48 5.53 -26.65
CA GLY A 296 -1.21 4.88 -27.76
C GLY A 296 -0.31 3.97 -28.57
N ASP A 297 0.89 4.45 -28.89
CA ASP A 297 1.85 3.72 -29.73
C ASP A 297 2.36 2.45 -29.08
N ILE A 298 2.64 2.46 -27.76
CA ILE A 298 3.07 1.23 -27.05
C ILE A 298 2.00 0.13 -27.05
N LEU A 299 0.72 0.44 -27.29
CA LEU A 299 -0.34 -0.58 -27.35
C LEU A 299 -0.19 -1.51 -28.56
N VAL A 300 0.56 -1.13 -29.57
CA VAL A 300 0.90 -2.04 -30.70
C VAL A 300 1.62 -3.30 -30.21
N LEU A 301 2.35 -3.20 -29.09
CA LEU A 301 3.08 -4.30 -28.46
C LEU A 301 2.15 -5.41 -27.93
N VAL A 302 0.86 -5.12 -27.71
CA VAL A 302 -0.14 -6.13 -27.30
C VAL A 302 -0.21 -7.28 -28.30
N ARG A 303 0.00 -7.01 -29.58
CA ARG A 303 0.00 -8.04 -30.64
C ARG A 303 1.19 -9.00 -30.55
N GLN A 304 2.22 -8.62 -29.80
CA GLN A 304 3.46 -9.40 -29.65
C GLN A 304 3.54 -10.14 -28.31
N LEU A 305 2.46 -10.08 -27.51
CA LEU A 305 2.38 -10.78 -26.23
C LEU A 305 2.22 -12.28 -26.43
N LYS A 306 2.93 -13.04 -25.61
CA LYS A 306 2.77 -14.49 -25.51
C LYS A 306 1.80 -14.83 -24.37
N PRO A 307 1.18 -16.02 -24.39
CA PRO A 307 0.40 -16.50 -23.25
C PRO A 307 1.23 -16.55 -21.97
N LEU A 308 2.44 -17.11 -22.06
CA LEU A 308 3.43 -17.20 -20.98
C LEU A 308 4.83 -16.94 -21.56
N GLY A 309 5.69 -16.29 -20.77
CA GLY A 309 7.07 -16.02 -21.14
C GLY A 309 7.31 -14.66 -21.78
N LEU A 310 8.55 -14.45 -22.19
CA LEU A 310 9.05 -13.18 -22.71
C LEU A 310 8.44 -12.87 -24.07
N SER A 311 7.98 -11.63 -24.25
CA SER A 311 7.46 -11.14 -25.54
C SER A 311 8.50 -11.20 -26.65
N SER A 312 8.04 -11.40 -27.89
CA SER A 312 8.90 -11.35 -29.08
C SER A 312 9.45 -9.96 -29.40
N SER A 313 8.87 -8.90 -28.79
CA SER A 313 9.35 -7.52 -28.91
C SER A 313 10.60 -7.20 -28.08
N TYR A 314 11.04 -8.11 -27.22
CA TYR A 314 12.21 -7.90 -26.35
C TYR A 314 13.49 -7.73 -27.17
N GLN A 315 14.23 -6.68 -26.87
CA GLN A 315 15.51 -6.37 -27.49
C GLN A 315 16.48 -5.88 -26.41
N LYS A 316 17.69 -6.45 -26.38
CA LYS A 316 18.77 -5.94 -25.53
C LYS A 316 19.61 -4.97 -26.38
N VAL A 317 19.68 -3.71 -25.94
CA VAL A 317 20.43 -2.64 -26.63
C VAL A 317 21.52 -2.16 -25.68
N GLY A 318 22.73 -2.70 -25.81
CA GLY A 318 23.80 -2.51 -24.84
C GLY A 318 23.42 -3.07 -23.46
N ASP A 319 23.48 -2.23 -22.44
CA ASP A 319 23.04 -2.56 -21.07
C ASP A 319 21.56 -2.26 -20.80
N SER A 320 20.88 -1.65 -21.76
CA SER A 320 19.47 -1.29 -21.66
C SER A 320 18.56 -2.32 -22.33
N VAL A 321 17.28 -2.28 -21.98
CA VAL A 321 16.23 -3.11 -22.57
C VAL A 321 15.25 -2.24 -23.32
N ALA A 322 14.91 -2.65 -24.55
CA ALA A 322 13.85 -2.04 -25.34
C ALA A 322 12.78 -3.09 -25.73
N TRP A 323 11.60 -2.61 -26.01
CA TRP A 323 10.45 -3.44 -26.40
C TRP A 323 9.91 -2.90 -27.73
N GLY A 324 10.25 -3.58 -28.84
CA GLY A 324 9.83 -3.14 -30.17
C GLY A 324 10.28 -1.72 -30.53
N GLY A 325 11.46 -1.29 -30.04
CA GLY A 325 12.01 0.06 -30.24
C GLY A 325 11.67 1.06 -29.10
N TYR A 326 10.81 0.71 -28.13
CA TYR A 326 10.49 1.56 -26.99
C TYR A 326 11.39 1.22 -25.79
N SER A 327 12.08 2.22 -25.24
CA SER A 327 13.00 2.07 -24.08
C SER A 327 12.29 2.12 -22.74
N SER A 328 11.10 2.71 -22.64
CA SER A 328 10.27 2.77 -21.44
C SER A 328 8.86 2.27 -21.74
N ILE A 329 8.19 1.66 -20.79
CA ILE A 329 6.80 1.22 -20.92
C ILE A 329 5.99 1.76 -19.76
N ASP A 330 5.33 2.90 -19.99
CA ASP A 330 4.49 3.60 -19.01
C ASP A 330 3.12 2.95 -18.82
N ASN A 331 3.10 1.63 -18.66
CA ASN A 331 1.91 0.83 -18.43
C ASN A 331 2.31 -0.46 -17.72
N HIS A 332 1.97 -0.57 -16.42
CA HIS A 332 2.40 -1.70 -15.59
C HIS A 332 1.83 -3.05 -16.06
N LEU A 333 0.56 -3.06 -16.50
CA LEU A 333 -0.07 -4.29 -16.99
C LEU A 333 0.62 -4.76 -18.27
N LEU A 334 0.88 -3.84 -19.20
CA LEU A 334 1.58 -4.15 -20.44
C LEU A 334 3.02 -4.61 -20.16
N LEU A 335 3.76 -3.89 -19.29
CA LEU A 335 5.13 -4.26 -18.93
C LEU A 335 5.18 -5.66 -18.30
N THR A 336 4.25 -5.98 -17.41
CA THR A 336 4.13 -7.31 -16.80
C THR A 336 3.82 -8.37 -17.85
N ALA A 337 2.92 -8.07 -18.79
CA ALA A 337 2.59 -8.98 -19.88
C ALA A 337 3.75 -9.20 -20.86
N LEU A 338 4.56 -8.16 -21.13
CA LEU A 338 5.76 -8.25 -21.95
C LEU A 338 6.83 -9.14 -21.30
N ARG A 339 6.99 -9.05 -19.97
CA ARG A 339 7.99 -9.83 -19.21
C ARG A 339 7.58 -11.26 -18.98
N PHE A 340 6.32 -11.52 -18.65
CA PHE A 340 5.88 -12.82 -18.11
C PHE A 340 4.74 -13.48 -18.91
N GLY A 341 4.19 -12.77 -19.89
CA GLY A 341 3.00 -13.20 -20.64
C GLY A 341 1.71 -12.59 -20.12
N TRP A 342 0.63 -12.68 -20.93
CA TRP A 342 -0.65 -12.05 -20.61
C TRP A 342 -1.50 -12.85 -19.59
N ILE A 343 -1.28 -14.17 -19.41
CA ILE A 343 -2.07 -14.99 -18.48
C ILE A 343 -1.97 -14.51 -17.02
N PRO A 344 -0.77 -14.23 -16.43
CA PRO A 344 -0.66 -13.66 -15.09
C PRO A 344 -1.40 -12.34 -14.95
N VAL A 345 -1.37 -11.49 -15.99
CA VAL A 345 -2.06 -10.18 -15.98
C VAL A 345 -3.57 -10.36 -15.96
N VAL A 346 -4.12 -11.25 -16.77
CA VAL A 346 -5.57 -11.56 -16.77
C VAL A 346 -6.01 -12.05 -15.39
N LEU A 347 -5.21 -12.87 -14.71
CA LEU A 347 -5.53 -13.32 -13.36
C LEU A 347 -5.61 -12.16 -12.36
N VAL A 348 -4.68 -11.20 -12.44
CA VAL A 348 -4.73 -9.98 -11.62
C VAL A 348 -5.98 -9.15 -11.93
N MET A 349 -6.31 -8.99 -13.23
CA MET A 349 -7.51 -8.27 -13.66
C MET A 349 -8.80 -8.94 -13.16
N VAL A 350 -8.88 -10.27 -13.19
CA VAL A 350 -10.00 -11.04 -12.61
C VAL A 350 -10.11 -10.75 -11.11
N GLY A 351 -8.98 -10.70 -10.40
CA GLY A 351 -8.97 -10.33 -8.97
C GLY A 351 -9.51 -8.94 -8.71
N LEU A 352 -9.12 -7.96 -9.52
CA LEU A 352 -9.66 -6.59 -9.41
C LEU A 352 -11.16 -6.55 -9.73
N LEU A 353 -11.64 -7.32 -10.72
CA LEU A 353 -13.07 -7.45 -11.02
C LEU A 353 -13.85 -8.06 -9.84
N VAL A 354 -13.30 -9.08 -9.18
CA VAL A 354 -13.89 -9.65 -7.96
C VAL A 354 -13.95 -8.59 -6.86
N TYR A 355 -12.92 -7.78 -6.69
CA TYR A 355 -12.95 -6.70 -5.70
C TYR A 355 -13.97 -5.62 -6.07
N ALA A 356 -14.11 -5.28 -7.35
CA ALA A 356 -15.12 -4.34 -7.83
C ALA A 356 -16.54 -4.87 -7.56
N ALA A 357 -16.83 -6.13 -7.87
CA ALA A 357 -18.10 -6.77 -7.57
C ALA A 357 -18.40 -6.75 -6.05
N ARG A 358 -17.38 -7.03 -5.21
CA ARG A 358 -17.52 -6.93 -3.75
C ARG A 358 -17.78 -5.50 -3.27
N ALA A 359 -17.20 -4.50 -3.93
CA ALA A 359 -17.43 -3.10 -3.63
C ALA A 359 -18.87 -2.68 -3.92
N VAL A 360 -19.42 -3.12 -5.05
CA VAL A 360 -20.82 -2.87 -5.44
C VAL A 360 -21.79 -3.46 -4.41
N VAL A 361 -21.55 -4.69 -3.94
CA VAL A 361 -22.40 -5.35 -2.94
C VAL A 361 -22.00 -5.00 -1.48
N GLN A 362 -21.22 -3.94 -1.27
CA GLN A 362 -20.80 -3.43 0.05
C GLN A 362 -20.05 -4.45 0.93
N ARG A 363 -19.32 -5.39 0.32
CA ARG A 363 -18.56 -6.45 1.00
C ARG A 363 -17.04 -6.29 0.89
N SER A 364 -16.56 -5.17 0.34
CA SER A 364 -15.13 -4.89 0.25
C SER A 364 -14.60 -4.28 1.54
N ASN A 365 -13.33 -4.57 1.81
CA ASN A 365 -12.60 -3.88 2.89
C ASN A 365 -11.84 -2.65 2.33
N PRO A 366 -11.40 -1.71 3.19
CA PRO A 366 -10.70 -0.50 2.77
C PRO A 366 -9.43 -0.74 1.94
N ALA A 367 -8.70 -1.83 2.17
CA ALA A 367 -7.53 -2.16 1.37
C ALA A 367 -7.90 -2.63 -0.05
N GLN A 368 -9.03 -3.32 -0.23
CA GLN A 368 -9.56 -3.64 -1.56
C GLN A 368 -10.00 -2.38 -2.31
N ILE A 369 -10.61 -1.42 -1.62
CA ILE A 369 -10.97 -0.12 -2.21
C ILE A 369 -9.70 0.63 -2.64
N ALA A 370 -8.64 0.58 -1.83
CA ALA A 370 -7.35 1.17 -2.19
C ALA A 370 -6.78 0.58 -3.49
N LEU A 371 -6.80 -0.75 -3.65
CA LEU A 371 -6.35 -1.40 -4.88
C LEU A 371 -7.22 -1.03 -6.09
N LEU A 372 -8.55 -0.96 -5.92
CA LEU A 372 -9.46 -0.55 -6.98
C LEU A 372 -9.25 0.90 -7.41
N SER A 373 -8.92 1.79 -6.48
CA SER A 373 -8.68 3.19 -6.80
C SER A 373 -7.45 3.40 -7.70
N LEU A 374 -6.55 2.43 -7.77
CA LEU A 374 -5.34 2.46 -8.59
C LEU A 374 -5.55 1.96 -10.03
N ILE A 375 -6.78 1.63 -10.44
CA ILE A 375 -7.05 1.16 -11.81
C ILE A 375 -6.45 2.07 -12.89
N PRO A 376 -6.55 3.42 -12.81
CA PRO A 376 -5.88 4.28 -13.78
C PRO A 376 -4.36 4.10 -13.79
N ALA A 377 -3.73 3.92 -12.64
CA ALA A 377 -2.28 3.76 -12.54
C ALA A 377 -1.79 2.44 -13.15
N TYR A 378 -2.54 1.34 -12.99
CA TYR A 378 -2.17 0.05 -13.60
C TYR A 378 -2.00 0.15 -15.12
N GLY A 379 -2.83 0.95 -15.79
CA GLY A 379 -2.84 1.09 -17.25
C GLY A 379 -2.02 2.26 -17.80
N THR A 380 -1.54 3.16 -16.95
CA THR A 380 -0.91 4.43 -17.41
C THR A 380 0.42 4.75 -16.75
N VAL A 381 0.91 3.91 -15.85
CA VAL A 381 2.14 4.14 -15.08
C VAL A 381 2.93 2.84 -14.97
N ALA A 382 4.24 2.89 -15.19
CA ALA A 382 5.12 1.83 -14.70
C ALA A 382 5.20 1.90 -13.17
N PHE A 383 5.19 0.74 -12.49
CA PHE A 383 5.34 0.72 -11.03
C PHE A 383 6.82 0.84 -10.65
N ILE A 384 7.32 2.04 -10.88
CA ILE A 384 8.68 2.45 -10.50
C ILE A 384 8.75 2.76 -9.01
N THR A 385 9.93 2.80 -8.48
CA THR A 385 10.25 3.19 -7.10
C THR A 385 9.43 2.41 -6.06
N GLN A 386 8.73 3.06 -5.12
CA GLN A 386 7.98 2.38 -4.05
C GLN A 386 6.54 1.97 -4.42
N ILE A 387 6.03 2.29 -5.63
CA ILE A 387 4.63 1.98 -6.00
C ILE A 387 4.35 0.49 -5.86
N GLY A 388 5.22 -0.35 -6.42
CA GLY A 388 5.08 -1.81 -6.35
C GLY A 388 5.01 -2.31 -4.91
N THR A 389 5.90 -1.84 -4.04
CA THR A 389 5.92 -2.19 -2.61
C THR A 389 4.61 -1.82 -1.92
N VAL A 390 4.09 -0.59 -2.15
CA VAL A 390 2.83 -0.12 -1.57
C VAL A 390 1.65 -0.97 -2.06
N VAL A 391 1.58 -1.24 -3.35
CA VAL A 391 0.49 -2.05 -3.94
C VAL A 391 0.48 -3.46 -3.36
N TRP A 392 1.62 -4.13 -3.28
CA TRP A 392 1.71 -5.48 -2.75
C TRP A 392 1.49 -5.54 -1.24
N LEU A 393 1.95 -4.53 -0.48
CA LEU A 393 1.67 -4.40 0.94
C LEU A 393 0.15 -4.29 1.17
N ILE A 394 -0.54 -3.44 0.41
CA ILE A 394 -1.99 -3.27 0.49
C ILE A 394 -2.72 -4.55 0.02
N ALA A 395 -2.21 -5.28 -0.98
CA ALA A 395 -2.76 -6.55 -1.41
C ALA A 395 -2.71 -7.61 -0.28
N GLY A 396 -1.60 -7.69 0.44
CA GLY A 396 -1.48 -8.53 1.64
C GLY A 396 -2.45 -8.10 2.76
N MET A 397 -2.58 -6.79 3.00
CA MET A 397 -3.56 -6.26 3.95
C MET A 397 -4.99 -6.61 3.55
N ALA A 398 -5.34 -6.53 2.26
CA ALA A 398 -6.65 -6.86 1.72
C ALA A 398 -6.99 -8.34 1.92
N ALA A 399 -6.04 -9.23 1.67
CA ALA A 399 -6.20 -10.67 1.86
C ALA A 399 -6.38 -11.02 3.34
N SER A 400 -5.57 -10.45 4.25
CA SER A 400 -5.69 -10.70 5.69
C SER A 400 -7.02 -10.23 6.26
N ALA A 401 -7.52 -9.07 5.85
CA ALA A 401 -8.78 -8.53 6.32
C ALA A 401 -10.01 -9.36 5.90
N GLN A 402 -9.90 -10.20 4.86
CA GLN A 402 -10.97 -11.15 4.51
C GLN A 402 -11.14 -12.25 5.55
N VAL A 403 -10.06 -12.69 6.20
CA VAL A 403 -10.11 -13.74 7.23
C VAL A 403 -10.96 -13.30 8.43
N SER A 404 -10.80 -12.07 8.90
CA SER A 404 -11.55 -11.55 10.04
C SER A 404 -13.06 -11.51 9.77
N VAL A 405 -13.47 -11.08 8.57
CA VAL A 405 -14.89 -11.07 8.17
C VAL A 405 -15.49 -12.48 8.10
N LEU A 406 -14.73 -13.46 7.59
CA LEU A 406 -15.18 -14.85 7.51
C LEU A 406 -15.34 -15.49 8.90
N LEU A 407 -14.46 -15.15 9.85
CA LEU A 407 -14.56 -15.65 11.23
C LEU A 407 -15.75 -15.06 11.98
N GLU A 408 -16.01 -13.75 11.82
CA GLU A 408 -17.18 -13.10 12.41
C GLU A 408 -18.51 -13.66 11.87
N SER A 409 -18.58 -13.96 10.58
CA SER A 409 -19.78 -14.55 9.96
C SER A 409 -20.00 -15.99 10.47
N ARG A 410 -18.95 -16.77 10.65
CA ARG A 410 -19.01 -18.16 11.14
C ARG A 410 -19.46 -18.22 12.60
N ASN A 411 -18.97 -17.31 13.44
CA ASN A 411 -19.38 -17.22 14.84
C ASN A 411 -20.85 -16.80 15.01
N LYS A 412 -21.38 -15.98 14.10
CA LYS A 412 -22.79 -15.60 14.09
C LYS A 412 -23.71 -16.77 13.69
N THR A 413 -23.26 -17.65 12.79
CA THR A 413 -24.04 -18.83 12.38
C THR A 413 -23.99 -19.96 13.40
N THR A 414 -22.89 -20.12 14.12
CA THR A 414 -22.77 -21.16 15.17
C THR A 414 -23.33 -20.70 16.52
N GLY A 415 -23.35 -19.41 16.83
CA GLY A 415 -23.96 -18.86 18.05
C GLY A 415 -25.49 -18.70 18.01
N GLY A 416 -26.12 -18.83 16.85
CA GLY A 416 -27.58 -18.75 16.67
C GLY A 416 -28.32 -20.08 16.89
N GLY A 417 -27.63 -21.18 17.20
CA GLY A 417 -28.21 -22.52 17.27
C GLY A 417 -28.48 -23.09 18.68
N VAL A 418 -28.23 -22.32 19.76
CA VAL A 418 -28.67 -22.70 21.11
C VAL A 418 -29.82 -21.80 21.51
N GLY A 419 -30.93 -21.92 20.78
CA GLY A 419 -32.23 -21.58 21.28
C GLY A 419 -32.56 -22.65 22.32
N VAL A 420 -32.46 -22.28 23.59
CA VAL A 420 -33.11 -23.04 24.67
C VAL A 420 -34.57 -23.15 24.31
N VAL A 421 -34.97 -24.32 23.81
CA VAL A 421 -36.39 -24.70 23.76
C VAL A 421 -36.80 -24.86 25.23
N ALA A 422 -37.36 -23.80 25.80
CA ALA A 422 -38.10 -23.88 27.03
C ALA A 422 -39.35 -24.73 26.72
N GLY A 423 -39.25 -26.00 26.99
CA GLY A 423 -40.39 -26.89 27.00
C GLY A 423 -41.38 -26.37 28.01
N SER A 424 -42.50 -25.90 27.49
CA SER A 424 -43.73 -25.74 28.25
C SER A 424 -44.34 -27.13 28.43
N ASP A 425 -44.14 -27.74 29.59
CA ASP A 425 -45.09 -28.75 30.08
C ASP A 425 -45.30 -28.52 31.56
N GLY A 426 -46.60 -28.51 31.85
CA GLY A 426 -47.22 -27.99 33.02
C GLY A 426 -47.22 -28.87 34.27
N VAL A 427 -47.90 -28.28 35.24
CA VAL A 427 -48.57 -28.87 36.40
C VAL A 427 -47.70 -29.31 37.59
N GLY A 428 -47.98 -28.70 38.71
CA GLY A 428 -47.74 -29.31 40.03
C GLY A 428 -47.12 -28.40 41.06
N GLY A 429 -47.96 -27.75 41.87
CA GLY A 429 -47.49 -26.93 42.99
C GLY A 429 -46.73 -27.74 44.06
N VAL A 430 -45.98 -27.04 44.87
CA VAL A 430 -45.90 -27.19 46.33
C VAL A 430 -45.10 -25.96 46.90
N ARG A 431 -45.65 -25.51 48.01
CA ARG A 431 -45.25 -24.43 48.94
C ARG A 431 -43.79 -24.45 49.38
N GLY A 432 -43.26 -23.25 49.55
CA GLY A 432 -42.62 -22.82 50.79
C GLY A 432 -41.10 -23.05 50.87
N VAL A 433 -40.35 -21.98 50.97
CA VAL A 433 -39.54 -21.63 52.13
C VAL A 433 -38.87 -20.27 51.86
N ARG A 434 -39.12 -19.32 52.77
CA ARG A 434 -38.39 -18.03 52.89
C ARG A 434 -36.94 -18.29 53.31
N GLY A 435 -36.03 -17.64 52.66
CA GLY A 435 -34.65 -17.51 53.09
C GLY A 435 -34.10 -16.12 52.75
N THR A 436 -34.26 -15.21 53.67
CA THR A 436 -33.59 -13.92 53.75
C THR A 436 -32.13 -14.12 54.03
N VAL A 437 -31.22 -13.62 53.21
CA VAL A 437 -29.86 -13.28 53.64
C VAL A 437 -29.53 -11.85 53.26
N ARG A 438 -29.30 -11.08 54.31
CA ARG A 438 -28.79 -9.73 54.37
C ARG A 438 -27.36 -9.61 53.82
N GLY A 439 -27.06 -8.56 53.09
CA GLY A 439 -26.18 -7.50 53.61
C GLY A 439 -24.69 -7.70 53.38
N GLY A 440 -24.08 -6.79 52.70
CA GLY A 440 -22.64 -6.60 52.63
C GLY A 440 -22.26 -5.43 51.76
N ARG A 441 -22.55 -4.19 52.18
CA ARG A 441 -21.85 -2.99 51.68
C ARG A 441 -20.41 -3.03 52.18
N LEU A 442 -19.45 -2.88 51.31
CA LEU A 442 -18.15 -2.29 51.64
C LEU A 442 -17.87 -1.15 50.65
N ALA A 443 -17.99 0.05 51.20
CA ALA A 443 -17.43 1.27 50.64
C ALA A 443 -15.93 1.25 50.79
N HIS A 444 -15.18 1.59 49.78
CA HIS A 444 -13.82 2.11 49.89
C HIS A 444 -13.73 3.41 49.10
N GLU A 445 -13.81 4.48 49.92
CA GLU A 445 -13.31 5.80 49.63
C GLU A 445 -11.79 5.73 49.43
N SER A 446 -11.26 6.41 48.48
CA SER A 446 -9.93 7.01 48.54
C SER A 446 -9.83 8.20 47.60
N ALA A 447 -9.48 9.31 48.22
CA ALA A 447 -9.41 10.68 47.76
C ALA A 447 -8.26 10.96 46.78
N PRO A 448 -8.22 12.16 46.19
CA PRO A 448 -7.29 12.52 45.10
C PRO A 448 -5.96 13.07 45.65
N LEU A 449 -4.87 12.70 45.00
CA LEU A 449 -3.56 13.35 45.18
C LEU A 449 -3.33 14.38 44.07
N ARG A 450 -3.33 15.68 44.47
CA ARG A 450 -2.66 16.78 43.77
C ARG A 450 -1.17 16.72 44.11
N ILE A 451 -0.30 16.86 43.13
CA ILE A 451 1.04 17.52 43.23
C ILE A 451 1.36 18.01 41.82
N ALA A 452 1.52 19.24 41.71
CA ALA A 452 2.48 20.26 41.35
C ALA A 452 3.04 20.13 39.93
#